data_43ef68fbc3efbd70314449f6da86c20e
#
_entry.id   43ef68fbc3efbd70314449f6da86c20e
#
_cell.length_a   1.000
_cell.length_b   1.000
_cell.length_c   1.000
_cell.angle_alpha   90.00
_cell.angle_beta   90.00
_cell.angle_gamma   90.00
#
_symmetry.space_group_name_H-M   'P 1'
#
loop_
_entity.id
_entity.type
_entity.pdbx_description
1 polymer ?
#
loop_
_entity_poly.entity_id
_entity_poly.type
_entity_poly.pdbx_seq_one_letter_code
_entity_poly.pdbx_strand_id
1 'polypeptide(L)'
;MPTFPFDSRNEVESLEPPQLAAGGRFEDLRLIASLLRPEEAGLLGYARAMISWRRRHRFCGTCGAKTVAAKSGHVLVCTSPACRHEQFPRLDPAIIVLVSDGDRALLGRQASWPAGRYSTIAGFVEPGESLEDAVAREVWEETGIEVDAIEYHSSQPWPFPASLMLGFTARAVTREVRLHDEELEDARWFSRTDIAGGVPHLPPNQSISYRLIEHWFDAGGAGRLRDQPGAAPWTQAR
;
A
#
# COMPACT_ATOMS: atom_id res chain seq x y z
N MET A 1 -2.15 -27.09 -23.71
CA MET A 1 -2.25 -25.88 -22.85
C MET A 1 -1.19 -24.94 -23.32
N PRO A 2 -1.46 -23.70 -23.65
CA PRO A 2 -0.41 -22.76 -24.01
C PRO A 2 0.49 -22.58 -22.78
N THR A 3 1.75 -22.97 -22.91
CA THR A 3 2.82 -22.64 -21.97
C THR A 3 3.04 -21.13 -22.05
N PHE A 4 2.74 -20.41 -20.99
CA PHE A 4 3.12 -19.00 -20.93
C PHE A 4 4.65 -18.92 -21.04
N PRO A 5 5.20 -18.09 -21.94
CA PRO A 5 6.64 -18.02 -22.24
C PRO A 5 7.52 -17.53 -21.07
N PHE A 6 6.97 -17.41 -19.88
CA PHE A 6 7.68 -16.90 -18.70
C PHE A 6 7.92 -17.94 -17.60
N ASP A 7 7.82 -19.24 -17.91
CA ASP A 7 7.85 -20.32 -16.90
C ASP A 7 9.24 -20.99 -16.73
N SER A 8 10.27 -20.59 -17.47
CA SER A 8 11.62 -21.11 -17.29
C SER A 8 12.48 -20.26 -16.35
N ARG A 9 13.37 -20.89 -15.58
CA ARG A 9 14.23 -20.18 -14.61
C ARG A 9 15.20 -19.20 -15.28
N ASN A 10 15.62 -19.52 -16.50
CA ASN A 10 16.61 -18.71 -17.22
C ASN A 10 15.97 -17.50 -17.91
N GLU A 11 14.66 -17.53 -18.17
CA GLU A 11 13.94 -16.43 -18.81
C GLU A 11 13.65 -15.28 -17.84
N VAL A 12 13.70 -15.53 -16.51
CA VAL A 12 13.37 -14.52 -15.50
C VAL A 12 14.56 -13.63 -15.15
N GLU A 13 15.79 -14.11 -15.32
CA GLU A 13 17.01 -13.39 -14.94
C GLU A 13 17.61 -12.53 -16.06
N SER A 14 17.23 -12.76 -17.32
CA SER A 14 17.84 -12.10 -18.49
C SER A 14 16.85 -11.51 -19.50
N LEU A 15 15.57 -11.35 -19.15
CA LEU A 15 14.63 -10.77 -20.09
C LEU A 15 14.91 -9.29 -20.31
N GLU A 16 15.59 -9.01 -21.39
CA GLU A 16 15.33 -7.76 -22.08
C GLU A 16 13.82 -7.68 -22.36
N PRO A 17 13.17 -6.53 -22.07
CA PRO A 17 11.76 -6.36 -22.37
C PRO A 17 11.52 -6.73 -23.83
N PRO A 18 10.46 -7.49 -24.17
CA PRO A 18 10.18 -7.82 -25.56
C PRO A 18 10.15 -6.55 -26.39
N GLN A 19 10.79 -6.56 -27.56
CA GLN A 19 10.78 -5.40 -28.45
C GLN A 19 9.33 -5.10 -28.84
N LEU A 20 8.86 -3.92 -28.46
CA LEU A 20 7.52 -3.48 -28.80
C LEU A 20 7.50 -3.00 -30.25
N ALA A 21 6.62 -3.59 -31.07
CA ALA A 21 6.55 -3.37 -32.52
C ALA A 21 6.21 -1.93 -32.95
N ALA A 22 5.90 -1.01 -32.04
CA ALA A 22 5.42 0.33 -32.36
C ALA A 22 6.03 1.45 -31.49
N GLY A 23 7.30 1.35 -31.11
CA GLY A 23 7.97 2.43 -30.39
C GLY A 23 7.44 2.67 -28.96
N GLY A 24 6.72 1.71 -28.38
CA GLY A 24 6.31 1.73 -26.99
C GLY A 24 7.49 1.55 -26.04
N ARG A 25 7.29 1.88 -24.76
CA ARG A 25 8.27 1.64 -23.71
C ARG A 25 7.62 0.93 -22.51
N PHE A 26 8.44 0.19 -21.75
CA PHE A 26 7.99 -0.39 -20.48
C PHE A 26 8.08 0.66 -19.38
N GLU A 27 7.02 0.72 -18.57
CA GLU A 27 6.94 1.63 -17.43
C GLU A 27 6.60 0.85 -16.17
N ASP A 28 7.06 1.33 -15.01
CA ASP A 28 6.65 0.76 -13.73
C ASP A 28 5.16 1.06 -13.49
N LEU A 29 4.38 0.01 -13.23
CA LEU A 29 2.95 0.15 -12.96
C LEU A 29 2.66 1.09 -11.79
N ARG A 30 3.55 1.15 -10.77
CA ARG A 30 3.40 2.06 -9.64
C ARG A 30 3.41 3.52 -10.09
N LEU A 31 4.22 3.84 -11.10
CA LEU A 31 4.35 5.20 -11.63
C LEU A 31 3.17 5.60 -12.50
N ILE A 32 2.68 4.66 -13.31
CA ILE A 32 1.65 4.97 -14.33
C ILE A 32 0.22 4.68 -13.86
N ALA A 33 0.03 3.97 -12.75
CA ALA A 33 -1.30 3.59 -12.26
C ALA A 33 -2.25 4.80 -12.11
N SER A 34 -1.71 5.96 -11.74
CA SER A 34 -2.46 7.21 -11.62
C SER A 34 -2.89 7.84 -12.94
N LEU A 35 -2.29 7.42 -14.06
CA LEU A 35 -2.58 7.91 -15.40
C LEU A 35 -3.56 6.99 -16.15
N LEU A 36 -3.83 5.81 -15.61
CA LEU A 36 -4.72 4.82 -16.19
C LEU A 36 -6.15 5.03 -15.72
N ARG A 37 -7.10 4.52 -16.50
CA ARG A 37 -8.47 4.41 -16.01
C ARG A 37 -8.53 3.43 -14.84
N PRO A 38 -9.41 3.62 -13.85
CA PRO A 38 -9.47 2.77 -12.66
C PRO A 38 -9.59 1.27 -12.98
N GLU A 39 -10.36 0.91 -14.02
CA GLU A 39 -10.56 -0.47 -14.45
C GLU A 39 -9.27 -1.08 -15.02
N GLU A 40 -8.51 -0.29 -15.79
CA GLU A 40 -7.22 -0.72 -16.36
C GLU A 40 -6.18 -0.89 -15.26
N ALA A 41 -6.09 0.09 -14.35
CA ALA A 41 -5.19 0.01 -13.20
C ALA A 41 -5.51 -1.20 -12.32
N GLY A 42 -6.79 -1.48 -12.07
CA GLY A 42 -7.24 -2.65 -11.32
C GLY A 42 -6.87 -3.96 -12.00
N LEU A 43 -7.10 -4.10 -13.31
CA LEU A 43 -6.75 -5.29 -14.08
C LEU A 43 -5.24 -5.54 -14.10
N LEU A 44 -4.44 -4.50 -14.33
CA LEU A 44 -2.98 -4.61 -14.34
C LEU A 44 -2.41 -4.90 -12.95
N GLY A 45 -3.00 -4.29 -11.91
CA GLY A 45 -2.66 -4.59 -10.52
C GLY A 45 -2.93 -6.05 -10.16
N TYR A 46 -4.09 -6.57 -10.55
CA TYR A 46 -4.44 -7.99 -10.37
C TYR A 46 -3.47 -8.92 -11.11
N ALA A 47 -3.20 -8.64 -12.39
CA ALA A 47 -2.27 -9.44 -13.19
C ALA A 47 -0.86 -9.44 -12.58
N ARG A 48 -0.37 -8.28 -12.13
CA ARG A 48 0.91 -8.15 -11.43
C ARG A 48 0.95 -8.99 -10.15
N ALA A 49 -0.09 -8.92 -9.32
CA ALA A 49 -0.17 -9.70 -8.08
C ALA A 49 -0.10 -11.20 -8.35
N MET A 50 -0.88 -11.70 -9.32
CA MET A 50 -0.91 -13.12 -9.69
C MET A 50 0.43 -13.60 -10.26
N ILE A 51 1.08 -12.81 -11.11
CA ILE A 51 2.39 -13.14 -11.68
C ILE A 51 3.45 -13.16 -10.57
N SER A 52 3.46 -12.14 -9.69
CA SER A 52 4.39 -12.06 -8.55
C SER A 52 4.23 -13.25 -7.60
N TRP A 53 2.99 -13.59 -7.26
CA TRP A 53 2.68 -14.73 -6.42
C TRP A 53 3.17 -16.05 -7.05
N ARG A 54 2.85 -16.34 -8.31
CA ARG A 54 3.31 -17.55 -9.01
C ARG A 54 4.83 -17.67 -9.08
N ARG A 55 5.52 -16.56 -9.33
CA ARG A 55 7.00 -16.54 -9.37
C ARG A 55 7.63 -16.90 -8.03
N ARG A 56 7.03 -16.48 -6.94
CA ARG A 56 7.54 -16.69 -5.56
C ARG A 56 7.15 -18.05 -4.98
N HIS A 57 6.08 -18.69 -5.49
CA HIS A 57 5.53 -19.94 -4.95
C HIS A 57 5.73 -21.13 -5.91
N ARG A 58 6.88 -21.20 -6.58
CA ARG A 58 7.24 -22.27 -7.53
C ARG A 58 7.46 -23.62 -6.86
N PHE A 59 7.68 -23.63 -5.56
CA PHE A 59 7.90 -24.81 -4.74
C PHE A 59 6.90 -24.83 -3.59
N CYS A 60 6.53 -26.06 -3.22
CA CYS A 60 5.61 -26.28 -2.08
C CYS A 60 6.30 -25.93 -0.76
N GLY A 61 5.71 -25.05 0.04
CA GLY A 61 6.22 -24.67 1.36
C GLY A 61 6.19 -25.81 2.38
N THR A 62 5.40 -26.88 2.10
CA THR A 62 5.30 -28.04 3.01
C THR A 62 6.36 -29.10 2.75
N CYS A 63 6.67 -29.41 1.46
CA CYS A 63 7.55 -30.54 1.14
C CYS A 63 8.65 -30.21 0.11
N GLY A 64 8.74 -28.98 -0.37
CA GLY A 64 9.77 -28.55 -1.31
C GLY A 64 9.57 -28.99 -2.76
N ALA A 65 8.59 -29.85 -3.08
CA ALA A 65 8.33 -30.29 -4.45
C ALA A 65 7.80 -29.11 -5.31
N LYS A 66 7.97 -29.19 -6.64
CA LYS A 66 7.45 -28.17 -7.57
C LYS A 66 5.92 -28.04 -7.42
N THR A 67 5.40 -26.84 -7.74
CA THR A 67 3.99 -26.58 -7.87
C THR A 67 3.57 -26.44 -9.31
N VAL A 68 2.31 -26.74 -9.62
CA VAL A 68 1.68 -26.51 -10.93
C VAL A 68 0.40 -25.71 -10.77
N ALA A 69 0.11 -24.87 -11.74
CA ALA A 69 -1.09 -24.06 -11.72
C ALA A 69 -2.35 -24.91 -11.99
N ALA A 70 -3.40 -24.66 -11.21
CA ALA A 70 -4.72 -25.25 -11.34
C ALA A 70 -5.79 -24.15 -11.25
N LYS A 71 -7.06 -24.50 -11.49
CA LYS A 71 -8.21 -23.59 -11.40
C LYS A 71 -7.93 -22.25 -12.13
N SER A 72 -7.54 -22.35 -13.41
CA SER A 72 -7.21 -21.19 -14.26
C SER A 72 -6.09 -20.29 -13.71
N GLY A 73 -5.17 -20.87 -12.92
CA GLY A 73 -4.03 -20.16 -12.33
C GLY A 73 -4.29 -19.54 -10.95
N HIS A 74 -5.46 -19.75 -10.36
CA HIS A 74 -5.82 -19.22 -9.04
C HIS A 74 -5.41 -20.13 -7.88
N VAL A 75 -4.90 -21.31 -8.18
CA VAL A 75 -4.39 -22.27 -7.19
C VAL A 75 -3.07 -22.85 -7.70
N LEU A 76 -2.09 -23.02 -6.84
CA LEU A 76 -0.90 -23.82 -7.11
C LEU A 76 -1.00 -25.13 -6.33
N VAL A 77 -0.84 -26.25 -7.02
CA VAL A 77 -0.93 -27.58 -6.44
C VAL A 77 0.45 -28.22 -6.41
N CYS A 78 0.83 -28.78 -5.27
CA CYS A 78 2.05 -29.55 -5.12
C CYS A 78 2.04 -30.80 -6.01
N THR A 79 3.13 -31.04 -6.76
CA THR A 79 3.24 -32.19 -7.67
C THR A 79 3.53 -33.49 -6.95
N SER A 80 3.97 -33.48 -5.69
CA SER A 80 4.23 -34.70 -4.91
C SER A 80 2.92 -35.43 -4.63
N PRO A 81 2.79 -36.71 -5.02
CA PRO A 81 1.59 -37.51 -4.77
C PRO A 81 1.27 -37.66 -3.28
N ALA A 82 2.30 -37.68 -2.42
CA ALA A 82 2.17 -37.80 -0.97
C ALA A 82 1.75 -36.48 -0.28
N CYS A 83 1.90 -35.34 -0.95
CA CYS A 83 1.62 -34.03 -0.34
C CYS A 83 0.35 -33.39 -0.90
N ARG A 84 0.30 -33.14 -2.21
CA ARG A 84 -0.84 -32.56 -2.93
C ARG A 84 -1.37 -31.25 -2.32
N HIS A 85 -0.55 -30.54 -1.53
CA HIS A 85 -0.93 -29.28 -0.88
C HIS A 85 -1.34 -28.22 -1.90
N GLU A 86 -2.48 -27.58 -1.66
CA GLU A 86 -2.96 -26.43 -2.45
C GLU A 86 -2.47 -25.14 -1.81
N GLN A 87 -1.98 -24.20 -2.63
CA GLN A 87 -1.58 -22.85 -2.23
C GLN A 87 -2.44 -21.84 -2.95
N PHE A 88 -2.88 -20.82 -2.24
CA PHE A 88 -3.72 -19.75 -2.72
C PHE A 88 -2.92 -18.44 -2.85
N PRO A 89 -3.37 -17.47 -3.66
CA PRO A 89 -2.76 -16.16 -3.72
C PRO A 89 -2.63 -15.53 -2.33
N ARG A 90 -1.44 -15.01 -2.05
CA ARG A 90 -1.16 -14.35 -0.78
C ARG A 90 -1.54 -12.89 -0.84
N LEU A 91 -2.18 -12.41 0.21
CA LEU A 91 -2.36 -11.00 0.52
C LEU A 91 -1.75 -10.73 1.90
N ASP A 92 -0.96 -9.67 1.99
CA ASP A 92 -0.35 -9.21 3.23
C ASP A 92 -1.19 -8.04 3.76
N PRO A 93 -1.99 -8.20 4.84
CA PRO A 93 -2.79 -7.13 5.38
C PRO A 93 -1.89 -6.08 6.02
N ALA A 94 -2.14 -4.81 5.70
CA ALA A 94 -1.48 -3.66 6.31
C ALA A 94 -2.52 -2.61 6.67
N ILE A 95 -2.45 -2.10 7.89
CA ILE A 95 -3.29 -0.97 8.30
C ILE A 95 -2.71 0.33 7.74
N ILE A 96 -3.55 1.30 7.55
CA ILE A 96 -3.19 2.68 7.28
C ILE A 96 -4.19 3.58 7.98
N VAL A 97 -3.74 4.51 8.82
CA VAL A 97 -4.61 5.25 9.73
C VAL A 97 -4.35 6.74 9.70
N LEU A 98 -5.43 7.51 9.61
CA LEU A 98 -5.39 8.93 9.92
C LEU A 98 -5.71 9.12 11.39
N VAL A 99 -4.73 9.58 12.15
CA VAL A 99 -4.87 9.96 13.55
C VAL A 99 -5.15 11.45 13.63
N SER A 100 -6.17 11.85 14.40
CA SER A 100 -6.55 13.26 14.58
C SER A 100 -6.80 13.61 16.05
N ASP A 101 -6.43 14.83 16.45
CA ASP A 101 -6.86 15.42 17.73
C ASP A 101 -8.12 16.29 17.59
N GLY A 102 -8.80 16.18 16.41
CA GLY A 102 -9.94 16.98 16.00
C GLY A 102 -9.53 18.10 15.04
N ASP A 103 -8.60 18.94 15.43
CA ASP A 103 -8.17 20.12 14.65
C ASP A 103 -6.99 19.82 13.73
N ARG A 104 -6.13 18.87 14.11
CA ARG A 104 -4.90 18.51 13.38
C ARG A 104 -4.85 17.02 13.08
N ALA A 105 -4.20 16.69 11.97
CA ALA A 105 -3.87 15.33 11.57
C ALA A 105 -2.40 15.03 11.83
N LEU A 106 -2.11 13.85 12.37
CA LEU A 106 -0.75 13.33 12.52
C LEU A 106 -0.32 12.69 11.21
N LEU A 107 0.78 13.17 10.65
CA LEU A 107 1.37 12.60 9.44
C LEU A 107 2.86 12.34 9.67
N GLY A 108 3.35 11.23 9.10
CA GLY A 108 4.74 10.83 9.18
C GLY A 108 5.43 10.86 7.82
N ARG A 109 6.76 10.86 7.82
CA ARG A 109 7.59 10.71 6.64
C ARG A 109 8.80 9.82 6.87
N GLN A 110 9.16 9.05 5.85
CA GLN A 110 10.37 8.25 5.85
C GLN A 110 11.55 9.04 5.28
N ALA A 111 12.76 8.77 5.76
CA ALA A 111 14.00 9.42 5.30
C ALA A 111 14.26 9.26 3.79
N SER A 112 13.78 8.16 3.20
CA SER A 112 13.91 7.89 1.76
C SER A 112 13.03 8.78 0.87
N TRP A 113 12.07 9.50 1.45
CA TRP A 113 11.16 10.34 0.67
C TRP A 113 11.77 11.74 0.44
N PRO A 114 11.47 12.38 -0.70
CA PRO A 114 11.80 13.79 -0.91
C PRO A 114 11.28 14.66 0.23
N ALA A 115 12.02 15.71 0.57
CA ALA A 115 11.66 16.63 1.64
C ALA A 115 10.23 17.19 1.50
N GLY A 116 9.56 17.35 2.62
CA GLY A 116 8.20 17.89 2.69
C GLY A 116 7.06 16.93 2.32
N ARG A 117 7.37 15.68 1.93
CA ARG A 117 6.35 14.64 1.67
C ARG A 117 6.01 13.90 2.95
N TYR A 118 4.71 13.85 3.26
CA TYR A 118 4.17 13.14 4.43
C TYR A 118 2.99 12.28 4.02
N SER A 119 2.72 11.26 4.81
CA SER A 119 1.61 10.33 4.64
C SER A 119 1.00 10.00 6.00
N THR A 120 -0.14 9.35 6.00
CA THR A 120 -0.73 8.72 7.18
C THR A 120 0.14 7.54 7.65
N ILE A 121 0.07 7.20 8.93
CA ILE A 121 0.80 6.09 9.55
C ILE A 121 0.31 4.76 8.97
N ALA A 122 1.21 3.81 8.73
CA ALA A 122 0.84 2.52 8.13
C ALA A 122 1.85 1.44 8.48
N GLY A 123 1.37 0.25 8.85
CA GLY A 123 2.19 -0.90 9.13
C GLY A 123 1.50 -2.24 8.89
N PHE A 124 2.24 -3.34 8.99
CA PHE A 124 1.70 -4.67 8.77
C PHE A 124 0.97 -5.20 9.99
N VAL A 125 -0.11 -5.94 9.73
CA VAL A 125 -0.81 -6.70 10.78
C VAL A 125 0.02 -7.93 11.14
N GLU A 126 0.25 -8.15 12.43
CA GLU A 126 0.98 -9.29 12.94
C GLU A 126 0.09 -10.52 13.17
N PRO A 127 0.65 -11.75 13.13
CA PRO A 127 -0.12 -12.97 13.39
C PRO A 127 -0.75 -12.98 14.79
N GLY A 128 -2.07 -13.11 14.85
CA GLY A 128 -2.83 -13.17 16.11
C GLY A 128 -3.35 -11.81 16.60
N GLU A 129 -3.07 -10.74 15.88
CA GLU A 129 -3.48 -9.38 16.19
C GLU A 129 -4.80 -9.03 15.50
N SER A 130 -5.67 -8.24 16.15
CA SER A 130 -6.81 -7.61 15.48
C SER A 130 -6.35 -6.39 14.66
N LEU A 131 -7.18 -5.92 13.74
CA LEU A 131 -6.85 -4.72 12.95
C LEU A 131 -6.79 -3.47 13.84
N GLU A 132 -7.63 -3.38 14.83
CA GLU A 132 -7.68 -2.28 15.78
C GLU A 132 -6.44 -2.27 16.70
N ASP A 133 -5.98 -3.46 17.13
CA ASP A 133 -4.73 -3.58 17.90
C ASP A 133 -3.52 -3.20 17.04
N ALA A 134 -3.48 -3.63 15.77
CA ALA A 134 -2.45 -3.24 14.82
C ALA A 134 -2.39 -1.72 14.64
N VAL A 135 -3.55 -1.05 14.52
CA VAL A 135 -3.61 0.42 14.46
C VAL A 135 -3.00 1.05 15.71
N ALA A 136 -3.42 0.59 16.89
CA ALA A 136 -2.93 1.16 18.15
C ALA A 136 -1.42 0.94 18.32
N ARG A 137 -0.92 -0.26 18.00
CA ARG A 137 0.50 -0.62 18.07
C ARG A 137 1.36 0.22 17.12
N GLU A 138 1.04 0.22 15.82
CA GLU A 138 1.82 0.94 14.81
C GLU A 138 1.88 2.45 15.09
N VAL A 139 0.76 3.06 15.48
CA VAL A 139 0.75 4.48 15.86
C VAL A 139 1.64 4.73 17.06
N TRP A 140 1.60 3.86 18.06
CA TRP A 140 2.43 4.01 19.25
C TRP A 140 3.92 3.76 18.96
N GLU A 141 4.25 2.70 18.19
CA GLU A 141 5.63 2.36 17.83
C GLU A 141 6.29 3.45 17.02
N GLU A 142 5.61 3.97 15.99
CA GLU A 142 6.18 4.98 15.10
C GLU A 142 6.15 6.40 15.72
N THR A 143 5.19 6.72 16.60
CA THR A 143 4.96 8.13 17.01
C THR A 143 4.84 8.37 18.52
N GLY A 144 4.72 7.31 19.33
CA GLY A 144 4.46 7.42 20.78
C GLY A 144 3.06 7.93 21.13
N ILE A 145 2.16 8.05 20.16
CA ILE A 145 0.80 8.53 20.37
C ILE A 145 -0.12 7.36 20.73
N GLU A 146 -0.87 7.52 21.83
CA GLU A 146 -1.99 6.64 22.18
C GLU A 146 -3.25 7.07 21.43
N VAL A 147 -4.02 6.10 20.96
CA VAL A 147 -5.26 6.34 20.19
C VAL A 147 -6.44 5.57 20.75
N ASP A 148 -7.64 6.11 20.52
CA ASP A 148 -8.92 5.45 20.73
C ASP A 148 -9.88 5.72 19.55
N ALA A 149 -11.14 5.30 19.68
CA ALA A 149 -12.17 5.49 18.66
C ALA A 149 -11.67 5.10 17.25
N ILE A 150 -11.06 3.91 17.16
CA ILE A 150 -10.51 3.36 15.91
C ILE A 150 -11.68 2.87 15.06
N GLU A 151 -11.85 3.45 13.86
CA GLU A 151 -12.97 3.15 12.98
C GLU A 151 -12.47 2.80 11.57
N TYR A 152 -12.97 1.69 11.00
CA TYR A 152 -12.68 1.31 9.63
C TYR A 152 -13.29 2.31 8.65
N HIS A 153 -12.49 2.75 7.67
CA HIS A 153 -12.92 3.69 6.63
C HIS A 153 -13.07 3.03 5.25
N SER A 154 -12.01 2.41 4.73
CA SER A 154 -11.98 1.85 3.39
C SER A 154 -10.77 0.94 3.20
N SER A 155 -10.69 0.26 2.04
CA SER A 155 -9.50 -0.52 1.69
C SER A 155 -9.00 -0.19 0.29
N GLN A 156 -7.72 -0.53 0.03
CA GLN A 156 -7.09 -0.40 -1.27
C GLN A 156 -6.14 -1.56 -1.52
N PRO A 157 -6.32 -2.32 -2.64
CA PRO A 157 -5.29 -3.25 -3.09
C PRO A 157 -3.98 -2.52 -3.39
N TRP A 158 -2.87 -3.07 -2.87
CA TRP A 158 -1.53 -2.54 -3.10
C TRP A 158 -0.59 -3.65 -3.56
N PRO A 159 -0.63 -4.04 -4.87
CA PRO A 159 0.08 -5.19 -5.40
C PRO A 159 1.59 -4.94 -5.59
N PHE A 160 2.24 -4.37 -4.57
CA PHE A 160 3.65 -4.04 -4.53
C PHE A 160 4.31 -4.53 -3.22
N PRO A 161 4.51 -5.86 -3.03
CA PRO A 161 4.15 -6.94 -3.97
C PRO A 161 2.75 -7.53 -3.80
N ALA A 162 2.13 -7.51 -2.62
CA ALA A 162 0.92 -8.26 -2.32
C ALA A 162 0.09 -7.68 -1.16
N SER A 163 0.23 -6.40 -0.83
CA SER A 163 -0.48 -5.83 0.32
C SER A 163 -1.94 -5.51 0.01
N LEU A 164 -2.77 -5.65 1.03
CA LEU A 164 -4.11 -5.07 1.11
C LEU A 164 -4.09 -4.00 2.19
N MET A 165 -4.17 -2.74 1.78
CA MET A 165 -4.23 -1.61 2.70
C MET A 165 -5.65 -1.50 3.28
N LEU A 166 -5.76 -1.47 4.61
CA LEU A 166 -6.99 -1.36 5.39
C LEU A 166 -6.98 -0.01 6.10
N GLY A 167 -7.80 0.91 5.62
CA GLY A 167 -7.84 2.30 6.06
C GLY A 167 -8.71 2.53 7.27
N PHE A 168 -8.17 3.25 8.24
CA PHE A 168 -8.82 3.60 9.50
C PHE A 168 -8.73 5.10 9.77
N THR A 169 -9.64 5.57 10.62
CA THR A 169 -9.51 6.83 11.35
C THR A 169 -9.38 6.52 12.83
N ALA A 170 -8.63 7.33 13.57
CA ALA A 170 -8.48 7.18 15.01
C ALA A 170 -8.34 8.55 15.68
N ARG A 171 -8.80 8.63 16.94
CA ARG A 171 -8.65 9.82 17.76
C ARG A 171 -7.40 9.71 18.64
N ALA A 172 -6.60 10.76 18.67
CA ALA A 172 -5.45 10.84 19.56
C ALA A 172 -5.89 11.07 21.01
N VAL A 173 -5.37 10.26 21.93
CA VAL A 173 -5.50 10.43 23.38
C VAL A 173 -4.36 11.28 23.91
N THR A 174 -3.15 11.05 23.42
CA THR A 174 -1.95 11.84 23.74
C THR A 174 -1.57 12.72 22.55
N ARG A 175 -0.65 13.68 22.73
CA ARG A 175 -0.28 14.64 21.67
C ARG A 175 1.21 14.83 21.50
N GLU A 176 2.02 14.38 22.44
CA GLU A 176 3.46 14.53 22.37
C GLU A 176 4.06 13.45 21.48
N VAL A 177 4.54 13.83 20.30
CA VAL A 177 5.17 12.90 19.34
C VAL A 177 6.56 12.54 19.82
N ARG A 178 6.85 11.23 19.87
CA ARG A 178 8.15 10.64 20.17
C ARG A 178 8.40 9.50 19.20
N LEU A 179 9.38 9.66 18.34
CA LEU A 179 9.80 8.58 17.45
C LEU A 179 10.54 7.51 18.27
N HIS A 180 10.05 6.28 18.24
CA HIS A 180 10.62 5.18 19.02
C HIS A 180 11.54 4.29 18.20
N ASP A 181 11.40 4.32 16.87
CA ASP A 181 12.18 3.53 15.94
C ASP A 181 12.79 4.39 14.83
N GLU A 182 13.49 3.75 13.87
CA GLU A 182 14.12 4.41 12.73
C GLU A 182 13.25 4.37 11.46
N GLU A 183 11.98 3.95 11.56
CA GLU A 183 11.10 3.83 10.39
C GLU A 183 10.69 5.20 9.87
N LEU A 184 10.34 6.12 10.78
CA LEU A 184 10.06 7.50 10.44
C LEU A 184 11.24 8.42 10.73
N GLU A 185 11.56 9.29 9.79
CA GLU A 185 12.49 10.40 10.03
C GLU A 185 11.84 11.52 10.83
N ASP A 186 10.52 11.70 10.64
CA ASP A 186 9.77 12.77 11.26
C ASP A 186 8.27 12.46 11.28
N ALA A 187 7.59 12.88 12.34
CA ALA A 187 6.14 12.86 12.44
C ALA A 187 5.64 14.14 13.11
N ARG A 188 4.61 14.76 12.53
CA ARG A 188 4.09 16.07 12.98
C ARG A 188 2.58 16.16 12.88
N TRP A 189 2.05 17.07 13.68
CA TRP A 189 0.68 17.52 13.60
C TRP A 189 0.53 18.63 12.56
N PHE A 190 -0.39 18.45 11.62
CA PHE A 190 -0.72 19.45 10.60
C PHE A 190 -2.17 19.88 10.74
N SER A 191 -2.39 21.19 10.79
CA SER A 191 -3.72 21.77 10.75
C SER A 191 -4.30 21.76 9.33
N ARG A 192 -5.63 21.95 9.23
CA ARG A 192 -6.27 22.15 7.92
C ARG A 192 -5.70 23.37 7.17
N THR A 193 -5.31 24.40 7.91
CA THR A 193 -4.69 25.59 7.31
C THR A 193 -3.32 25.29 6.71
N ASP A 194 -2.48 24.50 7.39
CA ASP A 194 -1.19 24.06 6.87
C ASP A 194 -1.38 23.27 5.58
N ILE A 195 -2.29 22.30 5.59
CA ILE A 195 -2.58 21.45 4.43
C ILE A 195 -3.13 22.28 3.26
N ALA A 196 -4.07 23.18 3.51
CA ALA A 196 -4.58 24.09 2.48
C ALA A 196 -3.51 25.03 1.91
N GLY A 197 -2.52 25.38 2.73
CA GLY A 197 -1.36 26.18 2.35
C GLY A 197 -0.26 25.41 1.59
N GLY A 198 -0.42 24.09 1.44
CA GLY A 198 0.54 23.24 0.72
C GLY A 198 1.66 22.66 1.57
N VAL A 199 1.52 22.68 2.87
CA VAL A 199 2.43 22.06 3.83
C VAL A 199 1.65 21.07 4.69
N PRO A 200 1.95 19.78 4.60
CA PRO A 200 2.97 19.11 3.79
C PRO A 200 2.53 18.87 2.34
N HIS A 201 3.44 18.36 1.50
CA HIS A 201 3.05 17.75 0.23
C HIS A 201 2.34 16.43 0.49
N LEU A 202 1.14 16.28 -0.03
CA LEU A 202 0.25 15.15 0.23
C LEU A 202 0.52 13.97 -0.71
N PRO A 203 0.14 12.73 -0.32
CA PRO A 203 0.15 11.57 -1.20
C PRO A 203 -0.66 11.78 -2.48
N PRO A 204 -0.44 10.96 -3.53
CA PRO A 204 -1.25 11.01 -4.73
C PRO A 204 -2.74 10.86 -4.42
N ASN A 205 -3.59 11.61 -5.14
CA ASN A 205 -5.04 11.68 -4.87
C ASN A 205 -5.80 10.35 -5.04
N GLN A 206 -5.18 9.35 -5.70
CA GLN A 206 -5.72 7.99 -5.81
C GLN A 206 -5.37 7.11 -4.62
N SER A 207 -4.43 7.52 -3.77
CA SER A 207 -3.99 6.72 -2.63
C SER A 207 -5.03 6.73 -1.51
N ILE A 208 -5.08 5.63 -0.78
CA ILE A 208 -5.93 5.55 0.43
C ILE A 208 -5.50 6.58 1.47
N SER A 209 -4.21 6.88 1.60
CA SER A 209 -3.72 7.92 2.50
C SER A 209 -4.32 9.29 2.16
N TYR A 210 -4.30 9.70 0.89
CA TYR A 210 -4.94 10.96 0.48
C TYR A 210 -6.44 10.94 0.81
N ARG A 211 -7.12 9.84 0.54
CA ARG A 211 -8.56 9.68 0.79
C ARG A 211 -8.92 9.82 2.27
N LEU A 212 -8.09 9.29 3.16
CA LEU A 212 -8.24 9.45 4.60
C LEU A 212 -8.04 10.92 5.03
N ILE A 213 -7.01 11.58 4.49
CA ILE A 213 -6.74 13.00 4.76
C ILE A 213 -7.90 13.87 4.23
N GLU A 214 -8.37 13.59 3.03
CA GLU A 214 -9.51 14.30 2.41
C GLU A 214 -10.78 14.15 3.26
N HIS A 215 -11.10 12.94 3.71
CA HIS A 215 -12.26 12.71 4.56
C HIS A 215 -12.21 13.55 5.85
N TRP A 216 -11.08 13.54 6.55
CA TRP A 216 -10.90 14.34 7.75
C TRP A 216 -10.93 15.86 7.46
N PHE A 217 -10.27 16.29 6.39
CA PHE A 217 -10.20 17.71 6.01
C PHE A 217 -11.61 18.26 5.72
N ASP A 218 -12.36 17.56 4.87
CA ASP A 218 -13.68 17.97 4.42
C ASP A 218 -14.70 17.99 5.55
N ALA A 219 -14.58 17.11 6.53
CA ALA A 219 -15.42 17.09 7.73
C ALA A 219 -15.25 18.34 8.62
N GLY A 220 -14.15 19.07 8.47
CA GLY A 220 -13.87 20.30 9.26
C GLY A 220 -14.59 21.56 8.79
N GLY A 221 -15.37 21.52 7.73
CA GLY A 221 -16.21 22.62 7.26
C GLY A 221 -15.47 23.79 6.58
N ALA A 222 -14.15 23.70 6.38
CA ALA A 222 -13.33 24.74 5.75
C ALA A 222 -13.32 24.67 4.19
N GLY A 223 -14.24 23.94 3.58
CA GLY A 223 -14.29 23.63 2.15
C GLY A 223 -13.72 22.25 1.87
N ARG A 224 -13.60 21.89 0.58
CA ARG A 224 -13.08 20.59 0.16
C ARG A 224 -11.57 20.65 -0.06
N LEU A 225 -10.85 19.61 0.35
CA LEU A 225 -9.41 19.48 0.13
C LEU A 225 -9.02 19.63 -1.35
N ARG A 226 -9.81 19.05 -2.25
CA ARG A 226 -9.57 19.10 -3.70
C ARG A 226 -9.67 20.49 -4.28
N ASP A 227 -10.39 21.40 -3.63
CA ASP A 227 -10.58 22.78 -4.07
C ASP A 227 -9.51 23.74 -3.50
N GLN A 228 -8.59 23.23 -2.67
CA GLN A 228 -7.53 24.03 -2.06
C GLN A 228 -6.32 24.15 -3.01
N PRO A 229 -5.98 25.35 -3.49
CA PRO A 229 -4.90 25.51 -4.48
C PRO A 229 -3.52 25.04 -4.00
N GLY A 230 -3.28 25.10 -2.68
CA GLY A 230 -2.02 24.68 -2.09
C GLY A 230 -1.91 23.18 -1.84
N ALA A 231 -3.03 22.47 -1.73
CA ALA A 231 -3.07 21.06 -1.35
C ALA A 231 -2.76 20.11 -2.53
N ALA A 232 -1.82 20.46 -3.38
CA ALA A 232 -1.44 19.64 -4.53
C ALA A 232 -0.77 18.32 -4.07
N PRO A 233 -1.23 17.16 -4.56
CA PRO A 233 -0.57 15.90 -4.27
C PRO A 233 0.84 15.90 -4.87
N TRP A 234 1.78 15.19 -4.21
CA TRP A 234 3.11 15.03 -4.82
C TRP A 234 2.98 14.23 -6.12
N THR A 235 3.66 14.71 -7.15
CA THR A 235 3.92 13.90 -8.34
C THR A 235 5.12 13.00 -8.02
N GLN A 236 5.05 11.72 -8.40
CA GLN A 236 6.24 10.88 -8.31
C GLN A 236 7.29 11.49 -9.23
N ALA A 237 8.38 11.99 -8.64
CA ALA A 237 9.52 12.48 -9.42
C ALA A 237 10.07 11.31 -10.27
N ARG A 238 10.37 11.60 -11.53
CA ARG A 238 11.03 10.68 -12.45
C ARG A 238 12.41 10.32 -11.96
#